data_2106b5814f2fba1ea6dbe002a1ccf147
#
_entry.id   2106b5814f2fba1ea6dbe002a1ccf147
#
_cell.length_a   1.000
_cell.length_b   1.000
_cell.length_c   1.000
_cell.angle_alpha   90.00
_cell.angle_beta   90.00
_cell.angle_gamma   90.00
#
_symmetry.space_group_name_H-M   'P 1'
#
loop_
_entity.id
_entity.type
_entity.pdbx_description
1 polymer ?
#
loop_
_entity_poly.entity_id
_entity_poly.type
_entity_poly.pdbx_seq_one_letter_code
_entity_poly.pdbx_strand_id
1 'polypeptide(L)'
;MIPERYAPYTYALFRIVVGMLFFFFGMQKLAGWFGGQAAPLMSLQSAAGLVETVCGFLIMVGLFTRPAAFLASGEMAVAFWYIHVFTIAMGKGLGFPAGLVPQNNGGVDAVLFCFTFLYICSRGAGLLSIDGAMGKPRGVL
;
A
#
# COMPACT_ATOMS: atom_id res chain seq x y z
N MET A 1 -26.40 -1.73 -10.03
CA MET A 1 -25.61 -2.87 -9.52
C MET A 1 -24.67 -3.32 -10.63
N ILE A 2 -23.38 -3.51 -10.36
CA ILE A 2 -22.41 -3.97 -11.37
C ILE A 2 -22.60 -5.48 -11.53
N PRO A 3 -22.88 -6.00 -12.74
CA PRO A 3 -23.01 -7.44 -12.97
C PRO A 3 -21.71 -8.18 -12.63
N GLU A 4 -21.81 -9.40 -12.11
CA GLU A 4 -20.65 -10.23 -11.67
C GLU A 4 -19.59 -10.43 -12.76
N ARG A 5 -20.00 -10.49 -14.04
CA ARG A 5 -19.08 -10.57 -15.18
C ARG A 5 -18.03 -9.46 -15.25
N TYR A 6 -18.29 -8.31 -14.61
CA TYR A 6 -17.35 -7.18 -14.57
C TYR A 6 -16.46 -7.18 -13.33
N ALA A 7 -16.70 -8.04 -12.35
CA ALA A 7 -15.91 -8.11 -11.12
C ALA A 7 -14.39 -8.25 -11.38
N PRO A 8 -13.92 -9.06 -12.37
CA PRO A 8 -12.48 -9.15 -12.66
C PRO A 8 -11.89 -7.85 -13.18
N TYR A 9 -12.65 -7.07 -13.96
CA TYR A 9 -12.20 -5.77 -14.48
C TYR A 9 -12.18 -4.71 -13.39
N THR A 10 -13.20 -4.70 -12.53
CA THR A 10 -13.26 -3.80 -11.36
C THR A 10 -12.08 -4.08 -10.42
N TYR A 11 -11.75 -5.34 -10.20
CA TYR A 11 -10.58 -5.71 -9.41
C TYR A 11 -9.26 -5.26 -10.08
N ALA A 12 -9.12 -5.44 -11.39
CA ALA A 12 -7.93 -4.97 -12.11
C ALA A 12 -7.76 -3.45 -11.97
N LEU A 13 -8.84 -2.68 -12.15
CA LEU A 13 -8.83 -1.23 -11.96
C LEU A 13 -8.46 -0.86 -10.52
N PHE A 14 -9.08 -1.50 -9.53
CA PHE A 14 -8.78 -1.30 -8.12
C PHE A 14 -7.28 -1.51 -7.82
N ARG A 15 -6.70 -2.63 -8.28
CA ARG A 15 -5.27 -2.95 -8.11
C ARG A 15 -4.37 -1.89 -8.74
N ILE A 16 -4.68 -1.47 -9.98
CA ILE A 16 -3.91 -0.46 -10.72
C ILE A 16 -3.93 0.87 -9.96
N VAL A 17 -5.11 1.34 -9.56
CA VAL A 17 -5.26 2.63 -8.86
C VAL A 17 -4.56 2.60 -7.50
N VAL A 18 -4.74 1.54 -6.73
CA VAL A 18 -4.10 1.41 -5.41
C VAL A 18 -2.57 1.34 -5.55
N GLY A 19 -2.06 0.57 -6.51
CA GLY A 19 -0.61 0.50 -6.78
C GLY A 19 -0.05 1.86 -7.21
N MET A 20 -0.78 2.60 -8.05
CA MET A 20 -0.40 3.94 -8.50
C MET A 20 -0.36 4.94 -7.33
N LEU A 21 -1.36 4.94 -6.46
CA LEU A 21 -1.37 5.82 -5.28
C LEU A 21 -0.18 5.53 -4.36
N PHE A 22 0.10 4.26 -4.13
CA PHE A 22 1.22 3.85 -3.30
C PHE A 22 2.57 4.22 -3.93
N PHE A 23 2.70 4.08 -5.25
CA PHE A 23 3.85 4.57 -6.00
C PHE A 23 4.05 6.09 -5.83
N PHE A 24 2.98 6.87 -5.88
CA PHE A 24 3.07 8.32 -5.67
C PHE A 24 3.57 8.68 -4.27
N PHE A 25 3.09 8.01 -3.22
CA PHE A 25 3.61 8.20 -1.86
C PHE A 25 5.12 7.92 -1.78
N GLY A 26 5.57 6.84 -2.42
CA GLY A 26 7.00 6.51 -2.48
C GLY A 26 7.83 7.58 -3.20
N MET A 27 7.36 8.04 -4.36
CA MET A 27 8.06 9.07 -5.15
C MET A 27 8.07 10.44 -4.45
N GLN A 28 7.04 10.77 -3.68
CA GLN A 28 7.05 11.96 -2.83
C GLN A 28 8.20 11.92 -1.82
N LYS A 29 8.39 10.76 -1.16
CA LYS A 29 9.45 10.56 -0.16
C LYS A 29 10.85 10.46 -0.75
N LEU A 30 11.00 9.83 -1.92
CA LEU A 30 12.31 9.62 -2.54
C LEU A 30 12.81 10.83 -3.33
N ALA A 31 11.96 11.41 -4.15
CA ALA A 31 12.34 12.43 -5.13
C ALA A 31 11.66 13.79 -4.89
N GLY A 32 10.76 13.90 -3.92
CA GLY A 32 9.99 15.12 -3.71
C GLY A 32 8.99 15.43 -4.84
N TRP A 33 8.65 14.43 -5.67
CA TRP A 33 7.71 14.63 -6.79
C TRP A 33 6.27 14.78 -6.29
N PHE A 34 5.39 15.16 -7.18
CA PHE A 34 3.94 15.29 -6.92
C PHE A 34 3.61 16.17 -5.70
N GLY A 35 4.41 17.22 -5.45
CA GLY A 35 4.18 18.15 -4.33
C GLY A 35 4.68 17.65 -2.97
N GLY A 36 5.45 16.56 -2.94
CA GLY A 36 6.07 16.03 -1.74
C GLY A 36 7.40 16.71 -1.41
N GLN A 37 8.02 16.26 -0.33
CA GLN A 37 9.38 16.63 0.06
C GLN A 37 10.22 15.36 0.19
N ALA A 38 11.39 15.36 -0.48
CA ALA A 38 12.32 14.24 -0.38
C ALA A 38 12.79 14.04 1.06
N ALA A 39 12.71 12.81 1.53
CA ALA A 39 13.23 12.45 2.84
C ALA A 39 14.77 12.46 2.84
N PRO A 40 15.41 12.71 3.99
CA PRO A 40 16.85 12.58 4.10
C PRO A 40 17.32 11.18 3.68
N LEU A 41 18.41 11.10 2.93
CA LEU A 41 19.04 9.84 2.56
C LEU A 41 19.37 9.01 3.81
N MET A 42 19.22 7.69 3.72
CA MET A 42 19.45 6.74 4.81
C MET A 42 18.51 6.89 6.01
N SER A 43 17.40 7.59 5.87
CA SER A 43 16.35 7.66 6.88
C SER A 43 15.36 6.50 6.76
N LEU A 44 14.64 6.20 7.85
CA LEU A 44 13.53 5.25 7.82
C LEU A 44 12.47 5.65 6.78
N GLN A 45 12.24 6.94 6.61
CA GLN A 45 11.29 7.49 5.66
C GLN A 45 11.75 7.28 4.20
N SER A 46 13.06 7.36 3.91
CA SER A 46 13.57 7.04 2.57
C SER A 46 13.52 5.54 2.29
N ALA A 47 13.76 4.69 3.29
CA ALA A 47 13.58 3.24 3.16
C ALA A 47 12.13 2.87 2.89
N ALA A 48 11.17 3.46 3.62
CA ALA A 48 9.75 3.32 3.34
C ALA A 48 9.39 3.78 1.92
N GLY A 49 9.88 4.95 1.50
CA GLY A 49 9.68 5.47 0.16
C GLY A 49 10.18 4.52 -0.95
N LEU A 50 11.28 3.80 -0.72
CA LEU A 50 11.78 2.79 -1.65
C LEU A 50 10.80 1.60 -1.76
N VAL A 51 10.33 1.07 -0.64
CA VAL A 51 9.34 -0.03 -0.62
C VAL A 51 8.05 0.41 -1.31
N GLU A 52 7.53 1.58 -0.98
CA GLU A 52 6.31 2.15 -1.56
C GLU A 52 6.44 2.32 -3.09
N THR A 53 7.58 2.85 -3.56
CA THR A 53 7.83 3.05 -4.99
C THR A 53 7.91 1.72 -5.73
N VAL A 54 8.73 0.79 -5.27
CA VAL A 54 8.95 -0.49 -5.94
C VAL A 54 7.69 -1.36 -5.86
N CYS A 55 7.13 -1.55 -4.68
CA CYS A 55 5.93 -2.37 -4.51
C CYS A 55 4.71 -1.74 -5.20
N GLY A 56 4.55 -0.42 -5.12
CA GLY A 56 3.48 0.30 -5.81
C GLY A 56 3.52 0.09 -7.31
N PHE A 57 4.70 0.24 -7.92
CA PHE A 57 4.89 -0.02 -9.34
C PHE A 57 4.60 -1.49 -9.72
N LEU A 58 5.15 -2.45 -8.97
CA LEU A 58 4.92 -3.87 -9.22
C LEU A 58 3.44 -4.26 -9.11
N ILE A 59 2.74 -3.75 -8.10
CA ILE A 59 1.30 -3.97 -7.92
C ILE A 59 0.51 -3.31 -9.06
N MET A 60 0.86 -2.09 -9.46
CA MET A 60 0.21 -1.37 -10.53
C MET A 60 0.25 -2.15 -11.85
N VAL A 61 1.44 -2.64 -12.27
CA VAL A 61 1.60 -3.40 -13.51
C VAL A 61 1.20 -4.88 -13.35
N GLY A 62 1.02 -5.35 -12.12
CA GLY A 62 0.66 -6.74 -11.83
C GLY A 62 1.81 -7.72 -12.05
N LEU A 63 3.03 -7.36 -11.66
CA LEU A 63 4.22 -8.19 -11.71
C LEU A 63 4.67 -8.52 -10.28
N PHE A 64 4.94 -9.82 -10.02
CA PHE A 64 5.23 -10.30 -8.66
C PHE A 64 4.20 -9.77 -7.64
N THR A 65 2.93 -9.72 -8.03
CA THR A 65 1.88 -9.02 -7.29
C THR A 65 1.73 -9.50 -5.85
N ARG A 66 1.75 -10.82 -5.62
CA ARG A 66 1.57 -11.38 -4.27
C ARG A 66 2.70 -10.98 -3.31
N PRO A 67 3.99 -11.21 -3.61
CA PRO A 67 5.07 -10.82 -2.71
C PRO A 67 5.17 -9.29 -2.55
N ALA A 68 4.96 -8.51 -3.60
CA ALA A 68 4.95 -7.05 -3.51
C ALA A 68 3.84 -6.55 -2.60
N ALA A 69 2.62 -7.09 -2.72
CA ALA A 69 1.49 -6.73 -1.88
C ALA A 69 1.69 -7.19 -0.43
N PHE A 70 2.32 -8.34 -0.19
CA PHE A 70 2.66 -8.78 1.16
C PHE A 70 3.65 -7.83 1.85
N LEU A 71 4.71 -7.43 1.14
CA LEU A 71 5.69 -6.45 1.67
C LEU A 71 5.04 -5.08 1.93
N ALA A 72 4.23 -4.59 1.01
CA ALA A 72 3.52 -3.33 1.17
C ALA A 72 2.53 -3.37 2.35
N SER A 73 1.81 -4.48 2.54
CA SER A 73 0.93 -4.66 3.70
C SER A 73 1.71 -4.64 5.02
N GLY A 74 2.85 -5.34 5.08
CA GLY A 74 3.72 -5.38 6.26
C GLY A 74 4.31 -4.01 6.59
N GLU A 75 4.76 -3.27 5.58
CA GLU A 75 5.29 -1.91 5.73
C GLU A 75 4.22 -0.97 6.28
N MET A 76 2.98 -1.02 5.77
CA MET A 76 1.87 -0.21 6.28
C MET A 76 1.46 -0.58 7.71
N ALA A 77 1.54 -1.86 8.09
CA ALA A 77 1.34 -2.27 9.48
C ALA A 77 2.41 -1.67 10.40
N VAL A 78 3.68 -1.70 9.99
CA VAL A 78 4.78 -1.07 10.74
C VAL A 78 4.58 0.44 10.80
N ALA A 79 4.21 1.09 9.70
CA ALA A 79 3.94 2.53 9.67
C ALA A 79 2.82 2.92 10.65
N PHE A 80 1.73 2.15 10.71
CA PHE A 80 0.66 2.40 11.67
C PHE A 80 1.15 2.34 13.12
N TRP A 81 1.80 1.24 13.51
CA TRP A 81 2.23 1.07 14.89
C TRP A 81 3.36 2.02 15.27
N TYR A 82 4.42 2.10 14.45
CA TYR A 82 5.62 2.87 14.79
C TYR A 82 5.40 4.38 14.65
N ILE A 83 4.84 4.83 13.52
CA ILE A 83 4.68 6.27 13.27
C ILE A 83 3.42 6.79 13.94
N HIS A 84 2.24 6.18 13.66
CA HIS A 84 0.97 6.76 14.07
C HIS A 84 0.67 6.51 15.55
N VAL A 85 0.92 5.31 16.06
CA VAL A 85 0.65 4.99 17.47
C VAL A 85 1.80 5.46 18.36
N PHE A 86 3.00 4.93 18.16
CA PHE A 86 4.10 5.22 19.10
C PHE A 86 4.70 6.61 18.95
N THR A 87 4.76 7.18 17.75
CA THR A 87 5.38 8.51 17.57
C THR A 87 4.33 9.62 17.66
N ILE A 88 3.30 9.59 16.82
CA ILE A 88 2.34 10.70 16.70
C ILE A 88 1.37 10.70 17.89
N ALA A 89 0.72 9.58 18.22
CA ALA A 89 -0.27 9.55 19.27
C ALA A 89 0.34 9.85 20.66
N MET A 90 1.48 9.24 20.96
CA MET A 90 2.20 9.52 22.20
C MET A 90 2.73 10.96 22.26
N GLY A 91 3.26 11.47 21.14
CA GLY A 91 3.72 12.86 21.03
C GLY A 91 2.61 13.88 21.23
N LYS A 92 1.35 13.54 20.89
CA LYS A 92 0.16 14.34 21.17
C LYS A 92 -0.42 14.12 22.57
N GLY A 93 0.18 13.25 23.39
CA GLY A 93 -0.35 12.89 24.72
C GLY A 93 -1.63 12.06 24.66
N LEU A 94 -1.93 11.42 23.53
CA LEU A 94 -3.07 10.54 23.39
C LEU A 94 -2.78 9.22 24.09
N GLY A 95 -3.43 9.00 25.24
CA GLY A 95 -3.35 7.75 25.99
C GLY A 95 -4.17 6.63 25.34
N PHE A 96 -4.05 5.42 25.91
CA PHE A 96 -4.88 4.29 25.55
C PHE A 96 -6.33 4.51 26.06
N PRO A 97 -7.40 4.19 25.30
CA PRO A 97 -7.39 3.64 23.93
C PRO A 97 -7.40 4.69 22.82
N ALA A 98 -7.48 5.98 23.11
CA ALA A 98 -7.67 7.05 22.14
C ALA A 98 -6.53 7.10 21.08
N GLY A 99 -5.30 6.81 21.50
CA GLY A 99 -4.14 6.76 20.63
C GLY A 99 -4.13 5.60 19.61
N LEU A 100 -4.96 4.56 19.82
CA LEU A 100 -5.12 3.46 18.87
C LEU A 100 -6.13 3.76 17.76
N VAL A 101 -6.93 4.80 17.91
CA VAL A 101 -7.96 5.17 16.96
C VAL A 101 -7.31 5.87 15.75
N PRO A 102 -7.35 5.29 14.52
CA PRO A 102 -6.62 5.83 13.37
C PRO A 102 -7.00 7.27 13.02
N GLN A 103 -8.24 7.68 13.27
CA GLN A 103 -8.72 9.05 13.05
C GLN A 103 -8.02 10.06 13.97
N ASN A 104 -7.66 9.65 15.17
CA ASN A 104 -7.02 10.53 16.16
C ASN A 104 -5.51 10.72 15.90
N ASN A 105 -4.87 9.66 15.38
CA ASN A 105 -3.43 9.63 15.14
C ASN A 105 -3.04 9.85 13.67
N GLY A 106 -4.02 10.01 12.77
CA GLY A 106 -3.80 10.20 11.34
C GLY A 106 -3.38 8.93 10.58
N GLY A 107 -3.56 7.75 11.17
CA GLY A 107 -3.14 6.47 10.60
C GLY A 107 -4.18 5.77 9.72
N VAL A 108 -5.26 6.45 9.34
CA VAL A 108 -6.35 5.85 8.54
C VAL A 108 -5.81 5.25 7.24
N ASP A 109 -4.95 6.01 6.53
CA ASP A 109 -4.39 5.55 5.25
C ASP A 109 -3.50 4.31 5.43
N ALA A 110 -2.68 4.27 6.49
CA ALA A 110 -1.85 3.12 6.79
C ALA A 110 -2.68 1.85 7.04
N VAL A 111 -3.78 1.96 7.80
CA VAL A 111 -4.69 0.84 8.05
C VAL A 111 -5.38 0.40 6.75
N LEU A 112 -5.93 1.34 5.97
CA LEU A 112 -6.61 1.03 4.72
C LEU A 112 -5.66 0.36 3.72
N PHE A 113 -4.46 0.89 3.52
CA PHE A 113 -3.48 0.29 2.63
C PHE A 113 -3.00 -1.08 3.12
N CYS A 114 -2.78 -1.25 4.43
CA CYS A 114 -2.40 -2.55 5.00
C CYS A 114 -3.38 -3.65 4.59
N PHE A 115 -4.68 -3.48 4.86
CA PHE A 115 -5.69 -4.48 4.53
C PHE A 115 -6.00 -4.57 3.04
N THR A 116 -5.90 -3.47 2.30
CA THR A 116 -6.02 -3.46 0.84
C THR A 116 -4.94 -4.33 0.19
N PHE A 117 -3.68 -4.17 0.60
CA PHE A 117 -2.59 -4.99 0.08
C PHE A 117 -2.67 -6.44 0.55
N LEU A 118 -3.13 -6.69 1.76
CA LEU A 118 -3.40 -8.05 2.23
C LEU A 118 -4.46 -8.74 1.34
N TYR A 119 -5.51 -8.02 0.96
CA TYR A 119 -6.51 -8.51 0.02
C TYR A 119 -5.92 -8.77 -1.37
N ILE A 120 -5.12 -7.84 -1.91
CA ILE A 120 -4.43 -8.02 -3.21
C ILE A 120 -3.48 -9.22 -3.15
N CYS A 121 -2.75 -9.41 -2.04
CA CYS A 121 -1.89 -10.56 -1.82
C CYS A 121 -2.67 -11.88 -1.90
N SER A 122 -3.85 -11.94 -1.29
CA SER A 122 -4.70 -13.14 -1.34
C SER A 122 -5.26 -13.40 -2.73
N ARG A 123 -5.73 -12.38 -3.43
CA ARG A 123 -6.33 -12.48 -4.77
C ARG A 123 -5.30 -12.69 -5.88
N GLY A 124 -4.12 -12.10 -5.74
CA GLY A 124 -3.07 -12.11 -6.77
C GLY A 124 -3.30 -11.06 -7.86
N ALA A 125 -2.64 -11.25 -9.00
CA ALA A 125 -2.56 -10.23 -10.05
C ALA A 125 -3.89 -9.96 -10.80
N GLY A 126 -4.73 -10.96 -11.00
CA GLY A 126 -5.98 -10.82 -11.74
C GLY A 126 -5.79 -10.54 -13.24
N LEU A 127 -6.80 -9.91 -13.84
CA LEU A 127 -6.75 -9.47 -15.24
C LEU A 127 -5.84 -8.24 -15.41
N LEU A 128 -5.48 -7.93 -16.66
CA LEU A 128 -4.65 -6.77 -17.04
C LEU A 128 -3.36 -6.72 -16.21
N SER A 129 -2.66 -7.85 -16.11
CA SER A 129 -1.43 -8.01 -15.35
C SER A 129 -0.35 -8.74 -16.12
N ILE A 130 0.90 -8.42 -15.84
CA ILE A 130 2.06 -9.12 -16.43
C ILE A 130 2.11 -10.57 -15.93
N ASP A 131 1.86 -10.83 -14.65
CA ASP A 131 1.78 -12.18 -14.08
C ASP A 131 0.71 -13.03 -14.80
N GLY A 132 -0.44 -12.43 -15.13
CA GLY A 132 -1.50 -13.10 -15.88
C GLY A 132 -1.11 -13.41 -17.33
N ALA A 133 -0.38 -12.50 -17.98
CA ALA A 133 0.11 -12.70 -19.36
C ALA A 133 1.20 -13.77 -19.43
N MET A 134 2.01 -13.91 -18.37
CA MET A 134 3.06 -14.93 -18.28
C MET A 134 2.56 -16.34 -17.87
N GLY A 135 1.23 -16.53 -17.77
CA GLY A 135 0.65 -17.83 -17.42
C GLY A 135 0.80 -18.23 -15.95
N LYS A 136 1.18 -17.32 -15.06
CA LYS A 136 1.17 -17.59 -13.62
C LYS A 136 -0.26 -17.81 -13.13
N PRO A 137 -0.51 -18.76 -12.19
CA PRO A 137 -1.86 -19.08 -11.78
C PRO A 137 -2.61 -17.83 -11.32
N ARG A 138 -3.71 -17.53 -11.99
CA ARG A 138 -4.69 -16.57 -11.53
C ARG A 138 -5.16 -17.08 -10.19
N GLY A 139 -4.99 -16.32 -9.11
CA GLY A 139 -5.42 -16.73 -7.79
C GLY A 139 -6.82 -17.30 -7.86
N VAL A 140 -6.95 -18.57 -7.53
CA VAL A 140 -8.22 -19.27 -7.46
C VAL A 140 -8.96 -18.69 -6.27
N LEU A 141 -10.03 -18.00 -6.55
CA LEU A 141 -11.38 -18.08 -5.98
C LEU A 141 -12.28 -17.25 -6.84
#